data_b3b708aa089510cc5453aef5b7868b28
#
_entry.id   b3b708aa089510cc5453aef5b7868b28
#
_cell.length_a   1.000
_cell.length_b   1.000
_cell.length_c   1.000
_cell.angle_alpha   90.00
_cell.angle_beta   90.00
_cell.angle_gamma   90.00
#
_symmetry.space_group_name_H-M   'P 1'
#
loop_
_entity.id
_entity.type
_entity.pdbx_description
1 polymer ?
#
loop_
_entity_poly.entity_id
_entity_poly.type
_entity_poly.pdbx_seq_one_letter_code
_entity_poly.pdbx_strand_id
1 'polypeptide(L)'
;MAVVSQSIPNFINGISQQTPTQRGINQGSDQINLQNNIVDGLSKRPSLEYVATLDSTNVYPNKTKIWNIQRDESNQYMCAFYNGGIKVYDLAGNSKTVTIASGSSYLTSTNPREDFKLVNIADYTFLVNKSVTPTADSNTSAAKQEEFLIYVKATNYGREYSVTLTHASITGGIKVIFQMPSGNDATTDSEFRDSNKIKDILLYGTSSTHWNGSASQIGFKTVRADNNSTLSTSQGLANYSGITSHFTFESYDNVIYGKPNNNNSSYTVSTSDGAGSTAMYHIRDTIQDFSKLPYYGKTGVIIKITGEEGDTLSDYYVKFTGNGVWSETIAPATSLGVTNSTMPHALINNNNGTF
;
A
#
# COMPACT_ATOMS: atom_id res chain seq x y z
N MET A 1 -74.34 -7.54 39.19
CA MET A 1 -72.84 -7.54 39.04
C MET A 1 -72.30 -6.64 40.14
N ALA A 2 -71.35 -7.18 40.95
CA ALA A 2 -70.70 -6.39 41.96
C ALA A 2 -69.72 -5.42 41.28
N VAL A 3 -69.83 -4.14 41.56
CA VAL A 3 -68.89 -3.14 41.06
C VAL A 3 -67.59 -3.28 41.92
N VAL A 4 -66.54 -3.75 41.29
CA VAL A 4 -65.23 -3.77 41.94
C VAL A 4 -64.57 -2.41 41.69
N SER A 5 -64.44 -1.59 42.75
CA SER A 5 -63.68 -0.33 42.71
C SER A 5 -62.27 -0.56 43.19
N GLN A 6 -61.32 -0.13 42.46
CA GLN A 6 -59.91 -0.17 42.82
C GLN A 6 -59.38 1.28 42.94
N SER A 7 -58.79 1.61 44.07
CA SER A 7 -58.15 2.89 44.29
C SER A 7 -56.70 2.80 43.84
N ILE A 8 -56.27 3.72 42.95
CA ILE A 8 -54.87 3.88 42.59
C ILE A 8 -54.33 5.05 43.42
N PRO A 9 -53.48 4.78 44.40
CA PRO A 9 -53.08 5.83 45.35
C PRO A 9 -52.22 6.94 44.74
N ASN A 10 -51.11 6.58 44.15
CA ASN A 10 -50.22 7.47 43.39
C ASN A 10 -49.23 6.63 42.58
N PHE A 11 -48.58 7.24 41.57
CA PHE A 11 -47.61 6.57 40.71
C PHE A 11 -46.18 6.88 41.12
N ILE A 12 -45.85 6.88 42.42
CA ILE A 12 -44.52 7.27 42.90
C ILE A 12 -43.40 6.25 42.56
N ASN A 13 -43.76 5.00 42.27
CA ASN A 13 -42.78 3.96 41.94
C ASN A 13 -42.41 3.93 40.48
N GLY A 14 -42.77 4.92 39.69
CA GLY A 14 -42.33 5.13 38.32
C GLY A 14 -42.93 4.17 37.30
N ILE A 15 -42.11 3.75 36.35
CA ILE A 15 -42.47 2.89 35.21
C ILE A 15 -41.96 1.46 35.49
N SER A 16 -42.84 0.49 35.15
CA SER A 16 -42.44 -0.92 35.19
C SER A 16 -42.66 -1.59 33.82
N GLN A 17 -41.66 -2.34 33.39
CA GLN A 17 -41.69 -3.19 32.17
C GLN A 17 -42.45 -4.51 32.39
N GLN A 18 -42.92 -4.79 33.61
CA GLN A 18 -43.67 -5.99 33.94
C GLN A 18 -45.01 -6.04 33.23
N THR A 19 -45.54 -7.24 33.06
CA THR A 19 -46.92 -7.43 32.52
C THR A 19 -47.96 -6.76 33.42
N PRO A 20 -49.12 -6.34 32.87
CA PRO A 20 -50.14 -5.65 33.65
C PRO A 20 -50.61 -6.40 34.91
N THR A 21 -50.53 -7.72 34.89
CA THR A 21 -50.93 -8.60 36.03
C THR A 21 -49.89 -8.65 37.14
N GLN A 22 -48.65 -8.33 36.85
CA GLN A 22 -47.53 -8.36 37.80
C GLN A 22 -47.05 -6.98 38.20
N ARG A 23 -47.56 -5.93 37.53
CA ARG A 23 -47.20 -4.54 37.80
C ARG A 23 -47.77 -4.10 39.14
N GLY A 24 -46.96 -3.43 39.94
CA GLY A 24 -47.45 -2.82 41.20
C GLY A 24 -48.51 -1.75 40.90
N ILE A 25 -49.51 -1.68 41.80
CA ILE A 25 -50.66 -0.76 41.63
C ILE A 25 -50.26 0.73 41.54
N ASN A 26 -49.08 1.08 42.06
CA ASN A 26 -48.49 2.41 42.06
C ASN A 26 -47.39 2.59 40.98
N GLN A 27 -47.34 1.74 39.99
CA GLN A 27 -46.42 1.81 38.87
C GLN A 27 -47.19 2.01 37.55
N GLY A 28 -46.65 2.88 36.68
CA GLY A 28 -47.15 3.09 35.34
C GLY A 28 -46.53 2.18 34.28
N SER A 29 -47.16 2.10 33.09
CA SER A 29 -46.56 1.46 31.92
C SER A 29 -45.72 2.44 31.12
N ASP A 30 -46.06 3.71 31.17
CA ASP A 30 -45.40 4.80 30.50
C ASP A 30 -45.60 6.11 31.26
N GLN A 31 -44.64 7.05 31.08
CA GLN A 31 -44.67 8.34 31.76
C GLN A 31 -44.20 9.43 30.79
N ILE A 32 -45.07 10.31 30.38
CA ILE A 32 -44.77 11.39 29.46
C ILE A 32 -44.98 12.74 30.16
N ASN A 33 -43.94 13.59 30.17
CA ASN A 33 -43.95 14.93 30.77
C ASN A 33 -44.33 14.98 32.26
N LEU A 34 -44.06 13.93 32.99
CA LEU A 34 -44.32 13.80 34.41
C LEU A 34 -43.03 13.52 35.18
N GLN A 35 -42.96 13.86 36.46
CA GLN A 35 -41.87 13.61 37.38
C GLN A 35 -42.42 13.00 38.65
N ASN A 36 -41.80 11.92 39.10
CA ASN A 36 -42.13 11.31 40.39
C ASN A 36 -41.44 12.03 41.52
N ASN A 37 -42.19 12.38 42.54
CA ASN A 37 -41.67 12.97 43.77
C ASN A 37 -42.20 12.16 44.95
N ILE A 38 -41.35 11.85 45.92
CA ILE A 38 -41.72 11.03 47.07
C ILE A 38 -42.74 11.76 47.94
N VAL A 39 -42.69 13.08 47.99
CA VAL A 39 -43.59 13.90 48.81
C VAL A 39 -44.95 14.14 48.11
N ASP A 40 -44.92 14.57 46.84
CA ASP A 40 -46.08 15.04 46.11
C ASP A 40 -46.68 13.97 45.20
N GLY A 41 -46.04 12.80 45.09
CA GLY A 41 -46.43 11.77 44.14
C GLY A 41 -46.03 12.08 42.69
N LEU A 42 -46.91 11.86 41.75
CA LEU A 42 -46.68 12.13 40.34
C LEU A 42 -47.10 13.59 40.03
N SER A 43 -46.13 14.41 39.69
CA SER A 43 -46.33 15.81 39.30
C SER A 43 -45.93 16.09 37.87
N LYS A 44 -46.37 17.19 37.32
CA LYS A 44 -45.91 17.67 36.01
C LYS A 44 -44.45 18.03 36.11
N ARG A 45 -43.66 17.59 35.09
CA ARG A 45 -42.26 18.00 35.04
C ARG A 45 -42.09 19.51 35.03
N PRO A 46 -41.01 20.07 35.54
CA PRO A 46 -40.70 21.49 35.46
C PRO A 46 -40.70 21.97 33.98
N SER A 47 -40.98 23.23 33.77
CA SER A 47 -40.81 23.87 32.47
C SER A 47 -39.35 23.86 32.06
N LEU A 48 -39.07 23.94 30.77
CA LEU A 48 -37.72 24.19 30.26
C LEU A 48 -37.34 25.61 30.68
N GLU A 49 -36.10 25.75 31.15
CA GLU A 49 -35.50 27.04 31.39
C GLU A 49 -34.73 27.49 30.17
N TYR A 50 -34.87 28.75 29.81
CA TYR A 50 -34.08 29.35 28.74
C TYR A 50 -32.70 29.68 29.24
N VAL A 51 -31.65 29.14 28.57
CA VAL A 51 -30.24 29.39 28.93
C VAL A 51 -29.66 30.46 28.02
N ALA A 52 -29.60 30.19 26.70
CA ALA A 52 -28.98 31.09 25.72
C ALA A 52 -29.48 30.84 24.31
N THR A 53 -29.36 31.87 23.47
CA THR A 53 -29.48 31.74 22.02
C THR A 53 -28.11 31.52 21.41
N LEU A 54 -27.86 30.36 20.84
CA LEU A 54 -26.56 29.98 20.29
C LEU A 54 -26.34 30.46 18.87
N ASP A 55 -27.42 30.74 18.14
CA ASP A 55 -27.38 31.19 16.75
C ASP A 55 -28.38 32.30 16.53
N SER A 56 -27.89 33.55 16.53
CA SER A 56 -28.70 34.74 16.21
C SER A 56 -28.70 35.08 14.71
N THR A 57 -27.91 34.33 13.88
CA THR A 57 -27.63 34.66 12.47
C THR A 57 -27.98 33.53 11.49
N ASN A 58 -28.73 32.51 11.91
CA ASN A 58 -29.05 31.31 11.13
C ASN A 58 -27.81 30.57 10.57
N VAL A 59 -26.72 30.60 11.29
CA VAL A 59 -25.49 29.83 10.92
C VAL A 59 -25.75 28.32 11.03
N TYR A 60 -26.72 27.90 11.83
CA TYR A 60 -27.08 26.48 12.02
C TYR A 60 -28.37 26.13 11.28
N PRO A 61 -28.26 25.69 10.02
CA PRO A 61 -29.45 25.24 9.26
C PRO A 61 -30.05 23.99 9.92
N ASN A 62 -31.30 23.71 9.59
CA ASN A 62 -32.09 22.59 10.17
C ASN A 62 -31.42 21.21 10.15
N LYS A 63 -30.33 21.05 9.39
CA LYS A 63 -29.58 19.80 9.24
C LYS A 63 -28.30 19.76 10.07
N THR A 64 -28.08 20.73 10.96
CA THR A 64 -26.92 20.73 11.88
C THR A 64 -26.95 19.51 12.81
N LYS A 65 -25.81 18.88 12.99
CA LYS A 65 -25.62 17.79 13.95
C LYS A 65 -25.24 18.37 15.30
N ILE A 66 -26.10 18.20 16.29
CA ILE A 66 -25.80 18.54 17.68
C ILE A 66 -25.22 17.31 18.37
N TRP A 67 -24.18 17.51 19.15
CA TRP A 67 -23.48 16.45 19.88
C TRP A 67 -23.02 16.95 21.26
N ASN A 68 -23.18 16.13 22.29
CA ASN A 68 -22.80 16.48 23.65
C ASN A 68 -21.50 15.77 24.03
N ILE A 69 -20.56 16.52 24.60
CA ILE A 69 -19.36 16.02 25.25
C ILE A 69 -19.62 16.07 26.74
N GLN A 70 -19.59 14.91 27.38
CA GLN A 70 -19.74 14.77 28.83
C GLN A 70 -18.56 13.93 29.32
N ARG A 71 -17.48 14.60 29.69
CA ARG A 71 -16.29 13.95 30.23
C ARG A 71 -16.39 13.73 31.71
N ASP A 72 -16.68 14.80 32.43
CA ASP A 72 -16.87 14.88 33.89
C ASP A 72 -17.83 16.03 34.22
N GLU A 73 -18.04 16.27 35.52
CA GLU A 73 -18.96 17.30 35.99
C GLU A 73 -18.57 18.73 35.55
N SER A 74 -17.26 18.99 35.41
CA SER A 74 -16.72 20.29 35.02
C SER A 74 -16.51 20.46 33.51
N ASN A 75 -16.41 19.36 32.77
CA ASN A 75 -16.10 19.32 31.35
C ASN A 75 -17.28 18.79 30.52
N GLN A 76 -18.33 19.63 30.46
CA GLN A 76 -19.54 19.35 29.69
C GLN A 76 -19.73 20.43 28.62
N TYR A 77 -19.86 20.01 27.38
CA TYR A 77 -19.96 20.89 26.21
C TYR A 77 -21.01 20.44 25.24
N MET A 78 -21.61 21.39 24.55
CA MET A 78 -22.48 21.16 23.42
C MET A 78 -21.76 21.56 22.14
N CYS A 79 -21.68 20.66 21.18
CA CYS A 79 -21.04 20.88 19.88
C CYS A 79 -22.10 20.97 18.80
N ALA A 80 -21.95 21.94 17.90
CA ALA A 80 -22.74 22.10 16.70
C ALA A 80 -21.84 21.86 15.48
N PHE A 81 -22.05 20.74 14.78
CA PHE A 81 -21.36 20.41 13.53
C PHE A 81 -22.29 20.79 12.37
N TYR A 82 -21.84 21.72 11.55
CA TYR A 82 -22.57 22.24 10.40
C TYR A 82 -21.72 22.17 9.14
N ASN A 83 -22.30 22.53 7.99
CA ASN A 83 -21.58 22.48 6.73
C ASN A 83 -20.32 23.37 6.77
N GLY A 84 -19.15 22.73 6.76
CA GLY A 84 -17.86 23.39 6.73
C GLY A 84 -17.33 23.88 8.09
N GLY A 85 -17.98 23.53 9.22
CA GLY A 85 -17.50 24.02 10.51
C GLY A 85 -18.01 23.31 11.76
N ILE A 86 -17.40 23.66 12.87
CA ILE A 86 -17.73 23.18 14.22
C ILE A 86 -17.79 24.40 15.15
N LYS A 87 -18.77 24.44 16.04
CA LYS A 87 -18.78 25.34 17.20
C LYS A 87 -19.00 24.53 18.47
N VAL A 88 -18.35 24.95 19.53
CA VAL A 88 -18.44 24.33 20.85
C VAL A 88 -18.89 25.39 21.85
N TYR A 89 -19.81 25.01 22.74
CA TYR A 89 -20.37 25.86 23.78
C TYR A 89 -20.30 25.13 25.12
N ASP A 90 -20.11 25.87 26.20
CA ASP A 90 -20.36 25.36 27.56
C ASP A 90 -21.88 25.29 27.82
N LEU A 91 -22.26 24.73 28.95
CA LEU A 91 -23.68 24.61 29.34
C LEU A 91 -24.36 25.97 29.65
N ALA A 92 -23.61 27.04 29.84
CA ALA A 92 -24.11 28.40 29.98
C ALA A 92 -24.30 29.11 28.61
N GLY A 93 -23.95 28.47 27.52
CA GLY A 93 -24.07 29.00 26.15
C GLY A 93 -22.90 29.85 25.71
N ASN A 94 -21.79 29.90 26.42
CA ASN A 94 -20.61 30.63 26.02
C ASN A 94 -19.82 29.83 25.00
N SER A 95 -19.43 30.46 23.87
CA SER A 95 -18.65 29.80 22.83
C SER A 95 -17.22 29.54 23.27
N LYS A 96 -16.67 28.40 22.88
CA LYS A 96 -15.27 28.01 23.07
C LYS A 96 -14.51 28.11 21.76
N THR A 97 -13.21 28.41 21.83
CA THR A 97 -12.38 28.52 20.66
C THR A 97 -12.13 27.15 20.04
N VAL A 98 -12.41 27.00 18.75
CA VAL A 98 -12.13 25.78 17.97
C VAL A 98 -11.13 26.13 16.89
N THR A 99 -9.99 25.40 16.83
CA THR A 99 -8.97 25.54 15.82
C THR A 99 -9.00 24.34 14.88
N ILE A 100 -9.22 24.55 13.60
CA ILE A 100 -9.26 23.50 12.59
C ILE A 100 -7.90 23.46 11.87
N ALA A 101 -7.02 22.55 12.28
CA ALA A 101 -5.63 22.49 11.81
C ALA A 101 -5.49 22.05 10.35
N SER A 102 -6.37 21.16 9.85
CA SER A 102 -6.28 20.54 8.51
C SER A 102 -7.24 21.14 7.48
N GLY A 103 -7.86 22.27 7.80
CA GLY A 103 -8.91 22.88 6.96
C GLY A 103 -10.27 22.21 7.17
N SER A 104 -11.32 22.88 6.68
CA SER A 104 -12.72 22.50 6.92
C SER A 104 -13.33 21.60 5.84
N SER A 105 -12.56 21.18 4.84
CA SER A 105 -13.08 20.41 3.69
C SER A 105 -13.75 19.10 4.10
N TYR A 106 -13.21 18.39 5.09
CA TYR A 106 -13.82 17.17 5.63
C TYR A 106 -15.19 17.40 6.29
N LEU A 107 -15.44 18.62 6.77
CA LEU A 107 -16.70 19.00 7.40
C LEU A 107 -17.76 19.46 6.40
N THR A 108 -17.47 19.43 5.10
CA THR A 108 -18.46 19.80 4.06
C THR A 108 -19.49 18.68 3.91
N SER A 109 -20.76 19.04 4.11
CA SER A 109 -21.92 18.14 3.93
C SER A 109 -23.18 18.95 3.74
N THR A 110 -24.06 18.52 2.84
CA THR A 110 -25.40 19.10 2.67
C THR A 110 -26.38 18.63 3.73
N ASN A 111 -26.03 17.59 4.49
CA ASN A 111 -26.87 17.05 5.58
C ASN A 111 -26.03 16.54 6.76
N PRO A 112 -25.35 17.43 7.50
CA PRO A 112 -24.47 17.06 8.62
C PRO A 112 -25.14 16.16 9.66
N ARG A 113 -26.43 16.31 9.90
CA ARG A 113 -27.18 15.48 10.86
C ARG A 113 -27.12 13.99 10.54
N GLU A 114 -27.21 13.65 9.28
CA GLU A 114 -27.21 12.26 8.82
C GLU A 114 -25.80 11.76 8.47
N ASP A 115 -24.98 12.63 7.89
CA ASP A 115 -23.66 12.26 7.37
C ASP A 115 -22.60 12.15 8.46
N PHE A 116 -22.69 12.99 9.52
CA PHE A 116 -21.71 12.95 10.59
C PHE A 116 -22.06 11.91 11.64
N LYS A 117 -21.13 11.01 11.88
CA LYS A 117 -21.18 10.06 13.01
C LYS A 117 -20.07 10.40 13.97
N LEU A 118 -20.42 10.43 15.25
CA LEU A 118 -19.51 10.87 16.31
C LEU A 118 -19.47 9.85 17.43
N VAL A 119 -18.32 9.77 18.08
CA VAL A 119 -18.12 9.00 19.31
C VAL A 119 -17.12 9.73 20.20
N ASN A 120 -17.42 9.79 21.51
CA ASN A 120 -16.54 10.37 22.49
C ASN A 120 -15.72 9.27 23.16
N ILE A 121 -14.42 9.47 23.26
CA ILE A 121 -13.51 8.62 24.01
C ILE A 121 -12.54 9.53 24.76
N ALA A 122 -12.68 9.64 26.07
CA ALA A 122 -11.92 10.58 26.90
C ALA A 122 -12.02 12.03 26.37
N ASP A 123 -10.89 12.65 26.04
CA ASP A 123 -10.81 14.01 25.51
C ASP A 123 -11.03 14.12 24.00
N TYR A 124 -11.26 13.01 23.33
CA TYR A 124 -11.39 12.95 21.89
C TYR A 124 -12.84 12.70 21.49
N THR A 125 -13.35 13.51 20.57
CA THR A 125 -14.61 13.25 19.85
C THR A 125 -14.26 12.92 18.41
N PHE A 126 -14.28 11.63 18.07
CA PHE A 126 -14.02 11.15 16.71
C PHE A 126 -15.21 11.45 15.80
N LEU A 127 -14.93 12.00 14.63
CA LEU A 127 -15.91 12.35 13.60
C LEU A 127 -15.66 11.56 12.34
N VAL A 128 -16.67 10.85 11.87
CA VAL A 128 -16.72 10.26 10.53
C VAL A 128 -17.76 10.98 9.69
N ASN A 129 -17.34 11.47 8.53
CA ASN A 129 -18.24 12.01 7.51
C ASN A 129 -18.51 10.93 6.45
N LYS A 130 -19.71 10.38 6.42
CA LYS A 130 -20.10 9.32 5.48
C LYS A 130 -20.18 9.75 4.02
N SER A 131 -20.26 11.05 3.76
CA SER A 131 -20.31 11.61 2.40
C SER A 131 -18.92 11.76 1.77
N VAL A 132 -17.83 11.55 2.55
CA VAL A 132 -16.45 11.66 2.08
C VAL A 132 -15.85 10.25 1.95
N THR A 133 -15.42 9.90 0.73
CA THR A 133 -14.67 8.68 0.49
C THR A 133 -13.17 8.96 0.70
N PRO A 134 -12.48 8.19 1.55
CA PRO A 134 -11.04 8.33 1.69
C PRO A 134 -10.33 8.14 0.36
N THR A 135 -9.38 9.01 0.04
CA THR A 135 -8.56 8.95 -1.18
C THR A 135 -7.11 8.67 -0.84
N ALA A 136 -6.43 7.98 -1.75
CA ALA A 136 -5.02 7.73 -1.63
C ALA A 136 -4.21 9.04 -1.66
N ASP A 137 -3.12 9.09 -0.89
CA ASP A 137 -2.17 10.20 -0.91
C ASP A 137 -1.39 10.22 -2.23
N SER A 138 -0.90 11.39 -2.60
CA SER A 138 0.04 11.57 -3.71
C SER A 138 1.46 11.11 -3.39
N ASN A 139 1.77 10.88 -2.10
CA ASN A 139 3.04 10.32 -1.69
C ASN A 139 3.09 8.83 -2.02
N THR A 140 3.92 8.45 -2.99
CA THR A 140 4.02 7.09 -3.48
C THR A 140 5.40 6.50 -3.22
N SER A 141 5.48 5.18 -3.12
CA SER A 141 6.75 4.47 -3.18
C SER A 141 7.48 4.77 -4.49
N ALA A 142 8.81 4.62 -4.50
CA ALA A 142 9.60 4.86 -5.70
C ALA A 142 9.09 4.01 -6.88
N ALA A 143 9.05 4.60 -8.06
CA ALA A 143 8.72 3.87 -9.28
C ALA A 143 9.77 2.79 -9.54
N LYS A 144 9.35 1.66 -10.11
CA LYS A 144 10.26 0.60 -10.50
C LYS A 144 11.23 1.08 -11.58
N GLN A 145 12.50 0.73 -11.42
CA GLN A 145 13.49 0.93 -12.47
C GLN A 145 13.31 -0.14 -13.55
N GLU A 146 13.51 0.23 -14.81
CA GLU A 146 13.64 -0.73 -15.90
C GLU A 146 15.01 -1.40 -15.81
N GLU A 147 15.02 -2.66 -15.42
CA GLU A 147 16.23 -3.42 -15.14
C GLU A 147 15.98 -4.92 -15.31
N PHE A 148 17.05 -5.69 -15.45
CA PHE A 148 16.97 -7.14 -15.55
C PHE A 148 18.21 -7.80 -14.97
N LEU A 149 18.04 -9.06 -14.60
CA LEU A 149 19.13 -9.94 -14.17
C LEU A 149 19.26 -11.07 -15.19
N ILE A 150 20.49 -11.46 -15.52
CA ILE A 150 20.78 -12.70 -16.25
C ILE A 150 21.55 -13.57 -15.26
N TYR A 151 20.98 -14.71 -14.93
CA TYR A 151 21.53 -15.64 -13.94
C TYR A 151 22.06 -16.89 -14.61
N VAL A 152 23.39 -17.10 -14.53
CA VAL A 152 24.06 -18.32 -14.96
C VAL A 152 24.12 -19.26 -13.76
N LYS A 153 23.10 -20.10 -13.62
CA LYS A 153 22.91 -20.98 -12.46
C LYS A 153 23.85 -22.20 -12.53
N ALA A 154 24.04 -22.73 -13.72
CA ALA A 154 24.84 -23.93 -13.94
C ALA A 154 25.50 -23.90 -15.31
N THR A 155 26.47 -24.78 -15.51
CA THR A 155 27.18 -24.93 -16.77
C THR A 155 27.10 -26.37 -17.26
N ASN A 156 27.02 -26.55 -18.58
CA ASN A 156 27.02 -27.87 -19.22
C ASN A 156 27.85 -27.81 -20.50
N TYR A 157 28.80 -28.72 -20.64
CA TYR A 157 29.63 -28.84 -21.82
C TYR A 157 28.84 -29.04 -23.12
N GLY A 158 29.38 -28.53 -24.24
CA GLY A 158 28.79 -28.66 -25.57
C GLY A 158 27.55 -27.82 -25.83
N ARG A 159 27.11 -27.01 -24.87
CA ARG A 159 25.92 -26.16 -25.03
C ARG A 159 26.24 -24.75 -25.53
N GLU A 160 25.27 -24.16 -26.20
CA GLU A 160 25.29 -22.74 -26.57
C GLU A 160 24.59 -21.90 -25.56
N TYR A 161 25.30 -20.97 -24.93
CA TYR A 161 24.75 -19.94 -24.07
C TYR A 161 24.59 -18.65 -24.85
N SER A 162 23.42 -18.05 -24.82
CA SER A 162 23.20 -16.81 -25.55
C SER A 162 22.27 -15.85 -24.85
N VAL A 163 22.53 -14.55 -25.05
CA VAL A 163 21.73 -13.42 -24.59
C VAL A 163 21.32 -12.60 -25.79
N THR A 164 20.04 -12.40 -25.96
CA THR A 164 19.48 -11.55 -27.03
C THR A 164 18.85 -10.30 -26.40
N LEU A 165 19.24 -9.15 -26.92
CA LEU A 165 18.74 -7.84 -26.55
C LEU A 165 18.09 -7.18 -27.75
N THR A 166 16.89 -6.64 -27.56
CA THR A 166 16.28 -5.72 -28.53
C THR A 166 16.05 -4.37 -27.86
N HIS A 167 16.10 -3.31 -28.64
CA HIS A 167 15.78 -1.97 -28.24
C HIS A 167 15.26 -1.20 -29.46
N ALA A 168 14.39 -0.24 -29.29
CA ALA A 168 13.81 0.52 -30.40
C ALA A 168 14.86 1.13 -31.35
N SER A 169 16.02 1.49 -30.80
CA SER A 169 17.16 2.04 -31.56
C SER A 169 18.16 0.99 -32.06
N ILE A 170 17.93 -0.29 -31.81
CA ILE A 170 18.79 -1.41 -32.28
C ILE A 170 18.05 -2.17 -33.37
N THR A 171 18.30 -1.84 -34.63
CA THR A 171 17.67 -2.51 -35.74
C THR A 171 18.02 -4.00 -35.75
N GLY A 172 17.00 -4.88 -35.72
CA GLY A 172 17.14 -6.33 -35.82
C GLY A 172 17.62 -7.00 -34.51
N GLY A 173 17.84 -6.23 -33.41
CA GLY A 173 18.34 -6.77 -32.16
C GLY A 173 19.80 -7.26 -32.23
N ILE A 174 20.37 -7.56 -31.09
CA ILE A 174 21.75 -8.09 -30.96
C ILE A 174 21.72 -9.34 -30.08
N LYS A 175 22.42 -10.38 -30.52
CA LYS A 175 22.59 -11.65 -29.82
C LYS A 175 24.07 -11.90 -29.55
N VAL A 176 24.43 -12.07 -28.29
CA VAL A 176 25.74 -12.51 -27.84
C VAL A 176 25.68 -14.02 -27.63
N ILE A 177 26.60 -14.74 -28.26
CA ILE A 177 26.61 -16.22 -28.29
C ILE A 177 27.94 -16.71 -27.78
N PHE A 178 27.90 -17.70 -26.89
CA PHE A 178 29.05 -18.49 -26.47
C PHE A 178 28.74 -19.97 -26.60
N GLN A 179 29.49 -20.65 -27.53
CA GLN A 179 29.45 -22.09 -27.67
C GLN A 179 30.48 -22.72 -26.73
N MET A 180 30.00 -23.43 -25.72
CA MET A 180 30.85 -24.09 -24.74
C MET A 180 31.61 -25.28 -25.36
N PRO A 181 32.86 -25.52 -24.97
CA PRO A 181 33.64 -26.70 -25.43
C PRO A 181 32.93 -28.02 -25.07
N SER A 182 33.31 -29.08 -25.79
CA SER A 182 32.71 -30.41 -25.63
C SER A 182 33.04 -31.14 -24.34
N GLY A 183 34.06 -30.66 -23.57
CA GLY A 183 34.50 -31.31 -22.35
C GLY A 183 35.44 -32.51 -22.56
N ASN A 184 35.93 -32.67 -23.81
CA ASN A 184 36.81 -33.79 -24.16
C ASN A 184 38.25 -33.59 -23.68
N ASP A 185 38.66 -32.35 -23.43
CA ASP A 185 39.97 -32.00 -22.87
C ASP A 185 39.85 -31.52 -21.44
N ALA A 186 40.20 -32.39 -20.47
CA ALA A 186 40.09 -32.05 -19.05
C ALA A 186 41.05 -30.92 -18.62
N THR A 187 42.08 -30.63 -19.40
CA THR A 187 43.06 -29.59 -19.05
C THR A 187 42.58 -28.21 -19.49
N THR A 188 42.06 -28.10 -20.70
CA THR A 188 41.66 -26.81 -21.28
C THR A 188 40.16 -26.50 -21.06
N ASP A 189 39.32 -27.54 -20.97
CA ASP A 189 37.87 -27.34 -20.86
C ASP A 189 37.38 -27.18 -19.42
N SER A 190 38.21 -27.57 -18.41
CA SER A 190 37.78 -27.60 -17.01
C SER A 190 37.39 -26.22 -16.44
N GLU A 191 38.03 -25.16 -16.91
CA GLU A 191 37.74 -23.79 -16.45
C GLU A 191 36.33 -23.28 -16.85
N PHE A 192 35.72 -23.89 -17.87
CA PHE A 192 34.36 -23.55 -18.28
C PHE A 192 33.26 -24.21 -17.44
N ARG A 193 33.61 -24.99 -16.41
CA ARG A 193 32.66 -25.47 -15.42
C ARG A 193 32.17 -24.36 -14.47
N ASP A 194 32.90 -23.27 -14.37
CA ASP A 194 32.58 -22.16 -13.52
C ASP A 194 31.52 -21.27 -14.20
N SER A 195 30.39 -21.08 -13.53
CA SER A 195 29.31 -20.20 -14.02
C SER A 195 29.76 -18.74 -14.12
N ASN A 196 30.68 -18.30 -13.28
CA ASN A 196 31.32 -16.98 -13.37
C ASN A 196 32.06 -16.81 -14.68
N LYS A 197 32.77 -17.85 -15.13
CA LYS A 197 33.51 -17.82 -16.40
C LYS A 197 32.57 -17.61 -17.59
N ILE A 198 31.44 -18.35 -17.61
CA ILE A 198 30.42 -18.20 -18.68
C ILE A 198 29.81 -16.77 -18.63
N LYS A 199 29.49 -16.29 -17.44
CA LYS A 199 28.96 -14.93 -17.23
C LYS A 199 29.96 -13.88 -17.75
N ASP A 200 31.26 -13.99 -17.40
CA ASP A 200 32.29 -13.06 -17.83
C ASP A 200 32.52 -13.09 -19.34
N ILE A 201 32.46 -14.27 -19.97
CA ILE A 201 32.57 -14.41 -21.42
C ILE A 201 31.39 -13.75 -22.12
N LEU A 202 30.15 -13.95 -21.66
CA LEU A 202 28.97 -13.27 -22.23
C LEU A 202 29.07 -11.76 -22.03
N LEU A 203 29.59 -11.32 -20.89
CA LEU A 203 29.66 -9.91 -20.55
C LEU A 203 30.78 -9.18 -21.29
N TYR A 204 32.00 -9.75 -21.34
CA TYR A 204 33.18 -9.08 -21.85
C TYR A 204 33.73 -9.66 -23.16
N GLY A 205 33.25 -10.81 -23.58
CA GLY A 205 33.75 -11.49 -24.76
C GLY A 205 35.14 -12.06 -24.56
N THR A 206 35.83 -12.26 -25.67
CA THR A 206 37.19 -12.84 -25.71
C THR A 206 38.29 -11.80 -25.55
N SER A 207 37.95 -10.51 -25.54
CA SER A 207 38.91 -9.40 -25.38
C SER A 207 39.24 -9.07 -23.95
N SER A 208 38.66 -9.79 -22.98
CA SER A 208 38.85 -9.51 -21.55
C SER A 208 40.00 -10.35 -20.94
N THR A 209 40.56 -9.88 -19.81
CA THR A 209 41.52 -10.62 -18.98
C THR A 209 40.92 -11.88 -18.34
N HIS A 210 39.59 -12.04 -18.41
CA HIS A 210 38.86 -13.22 -17.92
C HIS A 210 38.94 -14.42 -18.87
N TRP A 211 39.55 -14.22 -20.02
CA TRP A 211 39.69 -15.22 -21.06
C TRP A 211 41.14 -15.72 -21.19
N ASN A 212 41.38 -17.01 -20.94
CA ASN A 212 42.71 -17.63 -21.06
C ASN A 212 42.80 -18.62 -22.23
N GLY A 213 41.74 -18.81 -23.03
CA GLY A 213 41.73 -19.73 -24.17
C GLY A 213 42.11 -19.06 -25.48
N SER A 214 42.58 -19.85 -26.48
CA SER A 214 42.73 -19.35 -27.83
C SER A 214 41.36 -19.18 -28.46
N ALA A 215 41.16 -18.08 -29.17
CA ALA A 215 39.89 -17.74 -29.83
C ALA A 215 39.43 -18.80 -30.84
N SER A 216 40.31 -19.67 -31.27
CA SER A 216 40.00 -20.76 -32.20
C SER A 216 39.28 -21.97 -31.58
N GLN A 217 39.32 -22.09 -30.25
CA GLN A 217 38.74 -23.24 -29.55
C GLN A 217 37.31 -23.00 -29.07
N ILE A 218 36.81 -21.76 -29.17
CA ILE A 218 35.57 -21.36 -28.52
C ILE A 218 34.76 -20.49 -29.45
N GLY A 219 33.55 -20.94 -29.67
CA GLY A 219 32.58 -20.26 -30.53
C GLY A 219 31.96 -19.02 -29.88
N PHE A 220 32.77 -17.96 -29.65
CA PHE A 220 32.22 -16.67 -29.18
C PHE A 220 31.95 -15.76 -30.40
N LYS A 221 30.77 -15.15 -30.41
CA LYS A 221 30.39 -14.13 -31.40
C LYS A 221 29.25 -13.27 -30.91
N THR A 222 29.24 -12.02 -31.33
CA THR A 222 28.11 -11.12 -31.29
C THR A 222 27.54 -10.93 -32.65
N VAL A 223 26.26 -11.17 -32.82
CA VAL A 223 25.58 -11.20 -34.12
C VAL A 223 24.30 -10.36 -34.09
N ARG A 224 23.77 -10.01 -35.21
CA ARG A 224 22.39 -9.52 -35.33
C ARG A 224 21.41 -10.66 -35.01
N ALA A 225 20.39 -10.37 -34.23
CA ALA A 225 19.45 -11.39 -33.81
C ALA A 225 18.47 -11.80 -34.90
N ASP A 226 18.20 -10.90 -35.87
CA ASP A 226 17.28 -11.13 -36.99
C ASP A 226 17.83 -12.02 -38.12
N ASN A 227 19.15 -12.00 -38.34
CA ASN A 227 19.75 -12.68 -39.51
C ASN A 227 21.08 -13.38 -39.23
N ASN A 228 21.53 -13.39 -37.95
CA ASN A 228 22.79 -13.99 -37.47
C ASN A 228 24.06 -13.46 -38.16
N SER A 229 24.02 -12.27 -38.80
CA SER A 229 25.21 -11.66 -39.36
C SER A 229 26.16 -11.25 -38.21
N THR A 230 27.44 -11.59 -38.35
CA THR A 230 28.47 -11.32 -37.34
C THR A 230 28.74 -9.82 -37.21
N LEU A 231 28.65 -9.32 -36.00
CA LEU A 231 28.95 -7.92 -35.64
C LEU A 231 30.31 -7.81 -34.97
N SER A 232 30.66 -8.82 -34.15
CA SER A 232 31.96 -8.92 -33.48
C SER A 232 32.26 -10.37 -33.14
N THR A 233 33.56 -10.74 -33.16
CA THR A 233 34.04 -12.04 -32.71
C THR A 233 34.71 -11.99 -31.34
N SER A 234 34.76 -10.81 -30.72
CA SER A 234 35.52 -10.61 -29.47
C SER A 234 34.84 -9.78 -28.40
N GLN A 235 33.79 -9.04 -28.74
CA GLN A 235 33.14 -8.10 -27.82
C GLN A 235 31.78 -8.64 -27.36
N GLY A 236 31.56 -8.60 -26.02
CA GLY A 236 30.32 -9.04 -25.37
C GLY A 236 29.37 -7.89 -24.98
N LEU A 237 28.47 -8.16 -24.04
CA LEU A 237 27.42 -7.24 -23.63
C LEU A 237 27.94 -5.88 -23.15
N ALA A 238 29.02 -5.86 -22.37
CA ALA A 238 29.53 -4.67 -21.70
C ALA A 238 30.58 -3.89 -22.48
N ASN A 239 31.03 -4.37 -23.65
CA ASN A 239 32.07 -3.71 -24.43
C ASN A 239 31.77 -3.59 -25.91
N TYR A 240 30.67 -4.17 -26.43
CA TYR A 240 30.23 -3.91 -27.82
C TYR A 240 29.45 -2.60 -27.87
N SER A 241 29.92 -1.64 -28.64
CA SER A 241 29.36 -0.28 -28.70
C SER A 241 27.89 -0.23 -29.11
N GLY A 242 27.47 -1.14 -30.01
CA GLY A 242 26.05 -1.26 -30.41
C GLY A 242 25.11 -1.64 -29.26
N ILE A 243 25.62 -2.21 -28.18
CA ILE A 243 24.86 -2.53 -26.96
C ILE A 243 25.04 -1.44 -25.89
N THR A 244 26.31 -1.03 -25.60
CA THR A 244 26.60 -0.11 -24.49
C THR A 244 26.09 1.31 -24.71
N SER A 245 25.78 1.69 -25.95
CA SER A 245 25.08 2.94 -26.25
C SER A 245 23.65 2.95 -25.69
N HIS A 246 23.04 1.81 -25.42
CA HIS A 246 21.64 1.66 -25.03
C HIS A 246 21.45 1.01 -23.67
N PHE A 247 22.45 0.23 -23.20
CA PHE A 247 22.38 -0.51 -21.95
C PHE A 247 23.65 -0.32 -21.12
N THR A 248 23.50 -0.35 -19.80
CA THR A 248 24.60 -0.42 -18.83
C THR A 248 24.54 -1.76 -18.11
N PHE A 249 25.71 -2.36 -17.87
CA PHE A 249 25.84 -3.65 -17.19
C PHE A 249 26.75 -3.58 -15.98
N GLU A 250 26.45 -4.40 -14.99
CA GLU A 250 27.28 -4.65 -13.82
C GLU A 250 27.38 -6.16 -13.58
N SER A 251 28.50 -6.60 -12.99
CA SER A 251 28.80 -8.01 -12.74
C SER A 251 28.68 -8.32 -11.25
N TYR A 252 27.92 -9.36 -10.91
CA TYR A 252 27.73 -9.83 -9.53
C TYR A 252 27.87 -11.35 -9.48
N ASP A 253 29.09 -11.83 -9.25
CA ASP A 253 29.41 -13.25 -9.27
C ASP A 253 28.87 -13.93 -10.54
N ASN A 254 27.93 -14.85 -10.46
CA ASN A 254 27.31 -15.54 -11.58
C ASN A 254 26.06 -14.84 -12.16
N VAL A 255 25.87 -13.56 -11.84
CA VAL A 255 24.75 -12.73 -12.29
C VAL A 255 25.24 -11.52 -13.07
N ILE A 256 24.64 -11.24 -14.20
CA ILE A 256 24.75 -9.97 -14.92
C ILE A 256 23.54 -9.13 -14.58
N TYR A 257 23.76 -7.95 -14.03
CA TYR A 257 22.75 -6.91 -13.92
C TYR A 257 22.80 -6.05 -15.16
N GLY A 258 21.67 -5.76 -15.76
CA GLY A 258 21.55 -4.87 -16.90
C GLY A 258 20.39 -3.90 -16.76
N LYS A 259 20.53 -2.71 -17.31
CA LYS A 259 19.47 -1.71 -17.40
C LYS A 259 19.58 -0.89 -18.67
N PRO A 260 18.47 -0.40 -19.26
CA PRO A 260 18.51 0.59 -20.33
C PRO A 260 19.02 1.94 -19.80
N ASN A 261 19.80 2.65 -20.60
CA ASN A 261 20.42 3.91 -20.21
C ASN A 261 19.39 5.02 -19.89
N ASN A 262 18.24 4.99 -20.51
CA ASN A 262 17.18 6.02 -20.41
C ASN A 262 15.94 5.54 -19.63
N ASN A 263 16.05 4.49 -18.81
CA ASN A 263 14.91 3.90 -18.09
C ASN A 263 13.68 3.68 -19.00
N ASN A 264 13.91 3.16 -20.20
CA ASN A 264 12.90 2.95 -21.24
C ASN A 264 12.48 1.48 -21.26
N SER A 265 11.18 1.22 -21.16
CA SER A 265 10.60 -0.14 -21.19
C SER A 265 10.56 -0.77 -22.61
N SER A 266 10.84 -0.01 -23.66
CA SER A 266 10.82 -0.49 -25.05
C SER A 266 12.03 -1.35 -25.41
N TYR A 267 12.34 -2.35 -24.60
CA TYR A 267 13.38 -3.33 -24.84
C TYR A 267 12.91 -4.73 -24.46
N THR A 268 13.57 -5.74 -24.99
CA THR A 268 13.41 -7.11 -24.52
C THR A 268 14.76 -7.72 -24.21
N VAL A 269 14.77 -8.65 -23.28
CA VAL A 269 15.88 -9.52 -22.97
C VAL A 269 15.40 -10.96 -23.04
N SER A 270 16.18 -11.81 -23.69
CA SER A 270 15.94 -13.24 -23.68
C SER A 270 17.26 -13.99 -23.57
N THR A 271 17.22 -15.15 -22.98
CA THR A 271 18.37 -15.99 -22.73
C THR A 271 18.11 -17.41 -23.20
N SER A 272 19.15 -18.12 -23.63
CA SER A 272 19.09 -19.54 -23.94
C SER A 272 20.36 -20.23 -23.47
N ASP A 273 20.20 -21.41 -22.89
CA ASP A 273 21.28 -22.33 -22.52
C ASP A 273 21.36 -23.54 -23.46
N GLY A 274 20.63 -23.49 -24.58
CA GLY A 274 20.53 -24.57 -25.53
C GLY A 274 19.73 -25.79 -25.05
N ALA A 275 19.01 -25.71 -23.90
CA ALA A 275 18.31 -26.84 -23.32
C ALA A 275 17.14 -26.47 -22.39
N GLY A 276 16.41 -25.41 -22.72
CA GLY A 276 15.17 -25.05 -22.01
C GLY A 276 15.35 -24.07 -20.86
N SER A 277 16.43 -23.29 -20.85
CA SER A 277 16.65 -22.20 -19.87
C SER A 277 16.66 -22.66 -18.40
N THR A 278 17.20 -23.83 -18.13
CA THR A 278 17.36 -24.38 -16.78
C THR A 278 18.69 -24.03 -16.13
N ALA A 279 19.72 -23.87 -16.96
CA ALA A 279 21.10 -23.55 -16.53
C ALA A 279 21.37 -22.04 -16.59
N MET A 280 20.71 -21.30 -17.48
CA MET A 280 20.76 -19.84 -17.57
C MET A 280 19.38 -19.28 -17.91
N TYR A 281 18.96 -18.27 -17.19
CA TYR A 281 17.70 -17.56 -17.47
C TYR A 281 17.80 -16.08 -17.07
N HIS A 282 16.87 -15.29 -17.57
CA HIS A 282 16.76 -13.88 -17.21
C HIS A 282 15.55 -13.63 -16.31
N ILE A 283 15.63 -12.61 -15.50
CA ILE A 283 14.56 -12.10 -14.65
C ILE A 283 14.44 -10.62 -14.94
N ARG A 284 13.30 -10.17 -15.39
CA ARG A 284 13.07 -8.73 -15.63
C ARG A 284 12.08 -8.16 -14.64
N ASP A 285 10.81 -8.56 -14.71
CA ASP A 285 9.73 -7.94 -13.96
C ASP A 285 9.12 -8.88 -12.93
N THR A 286 8.96 -10.13 -13.34
CA THR A 286 8.24 -11.14 -12.58
C THR A 286 8.99 -12.46 -12.59
N ILE A 287 8.78 -13.23 -11.53
CA ILE A 287 9.17 -14.64 -11.46
C ILE A 287 8.11 -15.40 -10.65
N GLN A 288 7.81 -16.62 -11.05
CA GLN A 288 6.77 -17.42 -10.38
C GLN A 288 7.24 -18.01 -9.05
N ASP A 289 8.53 -18.30 -8.91
CA ASP A 289 9.06 -19.05 -7.78
C ASP A 289 10.21 -18.28 -7.12
N PHE A 290 10.06 -17.97 -5.85
CA PHE A 290 11.07 -17.31 -5.04
C PHE A 290 12.42 -18.06 -5.05
N SER A 291 12.41 -19.38 -5.11
CA SER A 291 13.62 -20.21 -5.12
C SER A 291 14.48 -20.04 -6.39
N LYS A 292 13.93 -19.45 -7.43
CA LYS A 292 14.63 -19.12 -8.67
C LYS A 292 15.40 -17.78 -8.60
N LEU A 293 15.25 -17.01 -7.53
CA LEU A 293 16.01 -15.78 -7.35
C LEU A 293 17.49 -16.09 -7.09
N PRO A 294 18.41 -15.31 -7.72
CA PRO A 294 19.83 -15.52 -7.52
C PRO A 294 20.28 -15.08 -6.12
N TYR A 295 21.37 -15.71 -5.64
CA TYR A 295 22.01 -15.32 -4.38
C TYR A 295 22.78 -13.99 -4.50
N TYR A 296 23.30 -13.67 -5.68
CA TYR A 296 24.03 -12.44 -5.96
C TYR A 296 23.21 -11.51 -6.84
N GLY A 297 23.43 -10.19 -6.73
CA GLY A 297 22.76 -9.20 -7.55
C GLY A 297 23.00 -7.77 -7.11
N LYS A 298 22.42 -6.85 -7.84
CA LYS A 298 22.43 -5.41 -7.52
C LYS A 298 21.51 -5.13 -6.35
N THR A 299 22.05 -4.53 -5.29
CA THR A 299 21.21 -4.04 -4.17
C THR A 299 20.19 -3.01 -4.66
N GLY A 300 18.94 -3.21 -4.27
CA GLY A 300 17.84 -2.33 -4.66
C GLY A 300 16.96 -2.86 -5.77
N VAL A 301 17.35 -3.90 -6.50
CA VAL A 301 16.52 -4.56 -7.53
C VAL A 301 15.23 -5.07 -6.90
N ILE A 302 14.09 -4.78 -7.56
CA ILE A 302 12.75 -5.19 -7.11
C ILE A 302 12.14 -6.12 -8.16
N ILE A 303 11.73 -7.30 -7.71
CA ILE A 303 11.08 -8.33 -8.54
C ILE A 303 9.70 -8.64 -7.95
N LYS A 304 8.72 -8.84 -8.81
CA LYS A 304 7.39 -9.31 -8.43
C LYS A 304 7.38 -10.85 -8.44
N ILE A 305 6.99 -11.45 -7.34
CA ILE A 305 6.72 -12.88 -7.26
C ILE A 305 5.26 -13.09 -7.61
N THR A 306 5.00 -13.88 -8.64
CA THR A 306 3.65 -14.28 -9.03
C THR A 306 3.50 -15.76 -8.74
N GLY A 307 2.46 -16.19 -8.03
CA GLY A 307 2.19 -17.59 -7.80
C GLY A 307 2.08 -18.42 -9.11
N GLU A 308 1.99 -19.71 -9.01
CA GLU A 308 1.67 -20.57 -10.16
C GLU A 308 0.26 -20.25 -10.68
N GLU A 309 0.03 -20.48 -11.96
CA GLU A 309 -1.28 -20.23 -12.59
C GLU A 309 -2.38 -21.04 -11.86
N GLY A 310 -3.37 -20.32 -11.30
CA GLY A 310 -4.43 -20.89 -10.48
C GLY A 310 -4.16 -20.89 -8.97
N ASP A 311 -3.01 -20.42 -8.51
CA ASP A 311 -2.76 -20.19 -7.10
C ASP A 311 -3.52 -18.94 -6.62
N THR A 312 -4.13 -19.02 -5.43
CA THR A 312 -4.83 -17.91 -4.78
C THR A 312 -3.90 -17.00 -3.99
N LEU A 313 -2.59 -17.25 -4.01
CA LEU A 313 -1.59 -16.40 -3.38
C LEU A 313 -1.59 -15.03 -4.03
N SER A 314 -1.71 -13.99 -3.21
CA SER A 314 -1.55 -12.62 -3.67
C SER A 314 -0.13 -12.41 -4.16
N ASP A 315 0.02 -11.78 -5.32
CA ASP A 315 1.31 -11.33 -5.82
C ASP A 315 1.99 -10.41 -4.79
N TYR A 316 3.28 -10.57 -4.62
CA TYR A 316 4.06 -9.72 -3.72
C TYR A 316 5.39 -9.31 -4.35
N TYR A 317 6.00 -8.28 -3.80
CA TYR A 317 7.26 -7.75 -4.29
C TYR A 317 8.38 -8.03 -3.31
N VAL A 318 9.55 -8.36 -3.87
CA VAL A 318 10.77 -8.55 -3.09
C VAL A 318 11.87 -7.64 -3.62
N LYS A 319 12.68 -7.14 -2.70
CA LYS A 319 13.82 -6.27 -2.96
C LYS A 319 15.11 -6.95 -2.53
N PHE A 320 16.12 -6.95 -3.38
CA PHE A 320 17.44 -7.45 -3.01
C PHE A 320 18.15 -6.46 -2.07
N THR A 321 18.52 -6.92 -0.88
CA THR A 321 19.17 -6.12 0.16
C THR A 321 20.65 -6.39 0.29
N GLY A 322 21.19 -7.34 -0.46
CA GLY A 322 22.57 -7.79 -0.42
C GLY A 322 22.74 -9.13 0.32
N ASN A 323 23.94 -9.72 0.23
CA ASN A 323 24.30 -10.96 0.93
C ASN A 323 23.32 -12.13 0.74
N GLY A 324 22.74 -12.26 -0.45
CA GLY A 324 21.78 -13.30 -0.76
C GLY A 324 20.36 -13.09 -0.20
N VAL A 325 20.09 -11.93 0.39
CA VAL A 325 18.80 -11.67 1.05
C VAL A 325 17.86 -10.90 0.12
N TRP A 326 16.71 -11.50 -0.14
CA TRP A 326 15.55 -10.88 -0.79
C TRP A 326 14.48 -10.66 0.27
N SER A 327 14.16 -9.41 0.56
CA SER A 327 13.15 -9.02 1.56
C SER A 327 11.89 -8.54 0.89
N GLU A 328 10.74 -8.88 1.46
CA GLU A 328 9.46 -8.35 1.01
C GLU A 328 9.45 -6.81 1.07
N THR A 329 8.82 -6.18 0.09
CA THR A 329 8.74 -4.73 -0.04
C THR A 329 7.39 -4.31 -0.60
N ILE A 330 7.05 -3.04 -0.42
CA ILE A 330 5.85 -2.44 -0.98
C ILE A 330 5.96 -2.41 -2.52
N ALA A 331 4.84 -2.65 -3.20
CA ALA A 331 4.76 -2.51 -4.64
C ALA A 331 5.26 -1.12 -5.10
N PRO A 332 6.03 -1.03 -6.19
CA PRO A 332 6.46 0.25 -6.75
C PRO A 332 5.29 1.16 -7.13
N ALA A 333 5.49 2.47 -7.03
CA ALA A 333 4.50 3.51 -7.33
C ALA A 333 3.15 3.34 -6.59
N THR A 334 3.16 2.68 -5.44
CA THR A 334 1.98 2.52 -4.58
C THR A 334 1.88 3.69 -3.61
N SER A 335 0.67 4.20 -3.42
CA SER A 335 0.43 5.24 -2.41
C SER A 335 0.77 4.73 -1.00
N LEU A 336 1.51 5.55 -0.25
CA LEU A 336 2.00 5.21 1.10
C LEU A 336 1.04 5.62 2.20
N GLY A 337 -0.05 6.28 1.87
CA GLY A 337 -1.01 6.76 2.83
C GLY A 337 -2.33 7.19 2.22
N VAL A 338 -3.14 7.85 3.02
CA VAL A 338 -4.40 8.48 2.61
C VAL A 338 -4.34 9.99 2.83
N THR A 339 -5.06 10.72 2.00
CA THR A 339 -5.10 12.18 2.05
C THR A 339 -5.76 12.64 3.35
N ASN A 340 -5.04 13.42 4.16
CA ASN A 340 -5.52 13.90 5.46
C ASN A 340 -6.89 14.59 5.39
N SER A 341 -7.15 15.36 4.34
CA SER A 341 -8.43 16.06 4.15
C SER A 341 -9.63 15.14 3.89
N THR A 342 -9.41 13.84 3.65
CA THR A 342 -10.46 12.84 3.42
C THR A 342 -10.53 11.78 4.52
N MET A 343 -9.67 11.86 5.54
CA MET A 343 -9.67 10.94 6.68
C MET A 343 -10.60 11.41 7.80
N PRO A 344 -11.13 10.47 8.62
CA PRO A 344 -11.80 10.82 9.86
C PRO A 344 -10.98 11.76 10.74
N HIS A 345 -11.65 12.73 11.37
CA HIS A 345 -11.03 13.73 12.22
C HIS A 345 -11.41 13.50 13.68
N ALA A 346 -10.64 14.07 14.58
CA ALA A 346 -10.98 14.11 15.99
C ALA A 346 -11.00 15.58 16.49
N LEU A 347 -12.06 15.94 17.18
CA LEU A 347 -12.12 17.15 17.97
C LEU A 347 -11.51 16.82 19.34
N ILE A 348 -10.46 17.55 19.72
CA ILE A 348 -9.70 17.32 20.96
C ILE A 348 -10.04 18.41 21.95
N ASN A 349 -10.45 18.04 23.15
CA ASN A 349 -10.57 18.94 24.28
C ASN A 349 -9.20 19.14 24.92
N ASN A 350 -8.65 20.35 24.84
CA ASN A 350 -7.35 20.68 25.40
C ASN A 350 -7.36 20.94 26.92
N ASN A 351 -8.51 20.78 27.59
CA ASN A 351 -8.73 20.98 29.00
C ASN A 351 -8.44 22.42 29.52
N ASN A 352 -8.40 23.39 28.62
CA ASN A 352 -8.17 24.81 28.90
C ASN A 352 -9.26 25.71 28.30
N GLY A 353 -10.38 25.11 27.86
CA GLY A 353 -11.48 25.81 27.20
C GLY A 353 -11.27 26.03 25.70
N THR A 354 -10.26 25.37 25.11
CA THR A 354 -10.03 25.36 23.65
C THR A 354 -10.14 23.96 23.08
N PHE A 355 -10.42 23.89 21.79
CA PHE A 355 -10.60 22.67 21.05
C PHE A 355 -9.82 22.70 19.74
#